data_c7cbb1b3b8f2ed245e88313db2fd9470
#
_entry.id   c7cbb1b3b8f2ed245e88313db2fd9470
#
_cell.length_a   1.000
_cell.length_b   1.000
_cell.length_c   1.000
_cell.angle_alpha   90.00
_cell.angle_beta   90.00
_cell.angle_gamma   90.00
#
_symmetry.space_group_name_H-M   'P 1'
#
loop_
_entity.id
_entity.type
_entity.pdbx_description
1 polymer ?
#
loop_
_entity_poly.entity_id
_entity_poly.type
_entity_poly.pdbx_seq_one_letter_code
_entity_poly.pdbx_strand_id
1 'polypeptide(L)'
;MEVWTDCRNSKESSKGVKEGIDRHLFAQSINNSDDFYCDGNRLMSNEKVVGALVTINSEKTQDYARSLVGSVEWLVLDFSDWSMIPIENIIAACEGTPTKIAAVLSTPEQAQGAGFALHKGVDALVVSSSTEMIEAALIVKSQRLERKENSEFEVESQSEHVGLGNLTITSVESGGTAERYCIDMTRLLEHGEGLLLGSSASSFLFVHGETLDSEFVPTRPFRVNAGPPHAYIRMANGMTKYLSELHSGDEIHVVNTEGMQRSATVGRLKVELRPMILVKWIDENNKEGNMFLQQAETVRVVGSDMKTKSITALKPGDLVIGWSDMGSRHIGAPISSAVAER
;
A
#
# COMPACT_ATOMS: atom_id res chain seq x y z
N MET A 1 -18.12 -1.79 10.31
CA MET A 1 -17.90 -3.25 10.15
C MET A 1 -19.18 -3.98 10.58
N GLU A 2 -19.63 -4.93 9.77
CA GLU A 2 -20.78 -5.79 10.08
C GLU A 2 -20.33 -7.06 10.83
N VAL A 3 -21.26 -7.68 11.58
CA VAL A 3 -21.09 -9.02 12.17
C VAL A 3 -22.19 -9.92 11.62
N TRP A 4 -21.78 -11.01 10.95
CA TRP A 4 -22.71 -11.98 10.37
C TRP A 4 -22.62 -13.31 11.10
N THR A 5 -23.75 -14.00 11.25
CA THR A 5 -23.76 -15.37 11.77
C THR A 5 -23.70 -16.39 10.64
N ASP A 6 -22.73 -17.30 10.69
CA ASP A 6 -22.63 -18.44 9.76
C ASP A 6 -23.63 -19.54 10.11
N CYS A 7 -24.69 -19.62 9.34
CA CYS A 7 -25.75 -20.61 9.46
C CYS A 7 -25.69 -21.70 8.39
N ARG A 8 -24.60 -21.77 7.57
CA ARG A 8 -24.48 -22.73 6.47
C ARG A 8 -24.56 -24.19 6.91
N ASN A 9 -24.08 -24.50 8.12
CA ASN A 9 -24.07 -25.86 8.68
C ASN A 9 -25.14 -26.10 9.75
N SER A 10 -25.98 -25.11 10.07
CA SER A 10 -27.02 -25.25 11.09
C SER A 10 -28.32 -25.75 10.47
N LYS A 11 -28.94 -26.76 11.09
CA LYS A 11 -30.29 -27.24 10.72
C LYS A 11 -31.40 -26.34 11.29
N GLU A 12 -31.05 -25.35 12.11
CA GLU A 12 -31.98 -24.45 12.73
C GLU A 12 -32.09 -23.14 11.96
N SER A 13 -33.25 -22.84 11.45
CA SER A 13 -33.65 -21.47 11.11
C SER A 13 -33.71 -20.70 12.44
N SER A 14 -32.57 -20.19 12.91
CA SER A 14 -32.49 -19.46 14.17
C SER A 14 -33.27 -18.15 14.07
N LYS A 15 -34.55 -18.18 14.47
CA LYS A 15 -35.42 -17.00 14.66
C LYS A 15 -35.05 -16.25 15.95
N GLY A 16 -33.78 -16.05 16.23
CA GLY A 16 -33.34 -15.24 17.35
C GLY A 16 -32.30 -14.24 16.85
N VAL A 17 -32.77 -13.05 16.48
CA VAL A 17 -31.85 -11.91 16.25
C VAL A 17 -31.15 -11.65 17.59
N LYS A 18 -29.90 -12.11 17.72
CA LYS A 18 -29.07 -11.67 18.84
C LYS A 18 -28.69 -10.21 18.56
N GLU A 19 -28.83 -9.38 19.58
CA GLU A 19 -28.51 -7.95 19.53
C GLU A 19 -27.06 -7.76 19.00
N GLY A 20 -26.88 -6.91 18.00
CA GLY A 20 -25.57 -6.60 17.41
C GLY A 20 -25.19 -7.40 16.14
N ILE A 21 -25.97 -8.44 15.78
CA ILE A 21 -25.81 -9.18 14.51
C ILE A 21 -26.49 -8.39 13.39
N ASP A 22 -25.77 -8.16 12.29
CA ASP A 22 -26.27 -7.38 11.16
C ASP A 22 -26.93 -8.28 10.10
N ARG A 23 -26.43 -9.51 9.89
CA ARG A 23 -26.92 -10.46 8.88
C ARG A 23 -26.66 -11.92 9.27
N HIS A 24 -27.31 -12.80 8.51
CA HIS A 24 -27.07 -14.25 8.57
C HIS A 24 -26.60 -14.73 7.19
N LEU A 25 -25.69 -15.71 7.18
CA LEU A 25 -25.21 -16.40 5.97
C LEU A 25 -25.72 -17.85 5.96
N PHE A 26 -26.57 -18.20 5.01
CA PHE A 26 -27.21 -19.51 4.90
C PHE A 26 -26.62 -20.34 3.75
N ALA A 27 -26.82 -21.66 3.81
CA ALA A 27 -26.44 -22.58 2.73
C ALA A 27 -27.41 -22.53 1.52
N GLN A 28 -28.66 -22.10 1.74
CA GLN A 28 -29.71 -22.08 0.71
C GLN A 28 -30.65 -20.88 0.93
N SER A 29 -31.38 -20.53 -0.14
CA SER A 29 -32.34 -19.43 -0.09
C SER A 29 -33.37 -19.61 1.03
N ILE A 30 -33.62 -18.51 1.75
CA ILE A 30 -34.67 -18.39 2.75
C ILE A 30 -35.67 -17.35 2.25
N ASN A 31 -36.95 -17.70 2.20
CA ASN A 31 -38.00 -16.81 1.75
C ASN A 31 -38.07 -15.52 2.58
N ASN A 32 -38.00 -14.37 1.92
CA ASN A 32 -38.21 -13.01 2.48
C ASN A 32 -37.23 -12.54 3.56
N SER A 33 -35.94 -12.64 3.31
CA SER A 33 -34.94 -12.05 4.23
C SER A 33 -33.87 -11.28 3.45
N ASP A 34 -33.43 -10.15 3.98
CA ASP A 34 -32.27 -9.39 3.47
C ASP A 34 -30.93 -10.07 3.80
N ASP A 35 -30.99 -11.27 4.36
CA ASP A 35 -29.85 -12.11 4.66
C ASP A 35 -29.20 -12.67 3.39
N PHE A 36 -28.01 -13.20 3.56
CA PHE A 36 -27.25 -13.78 2.47
C PHE A 36 -27.36 -15.31 2.44
N TYR A 37 -27.31 -15.88 1.25
CA TYR A 37 -27.17 -17.33 1.08
C TYR A 37 -26.18 -17.67 -0.04
N CYS A 38 -25.65 -18.89 0.01
CA CYS A 38 -24.71 -19.39 -0.97
C CYS A 38 -25.43 -20.23 -2.05
N ASP A 39 -25.16 -19.93 -3.32
CA ASP A 39 -25.47 -20.80 -4.46
C ASP A 39 -24.14 -21.20 -5.12
N GLY A 40 -23.60 -22.34 -4.70
CA GLY A 40 -22.21 -22.70 -5.00
C GLY A 40 -21.24 -21.65 -4.43
N ASN A 41 -20.44 -21.07 -5.31
CA ASN A 41 -19.49 -19.99 -4.94
C ASN A 41 -20.09 -18.58 -5.09
N ARG A 42 -21.38 -18.46 -5.38
CA ARG A 42 -22.04 -17.16 -5.49
C ARG A 42 -22.68 -16.78 -4.15
N LEU A 43 -22.48 -15.53 -3.75
CA LEU A 43 -23.21 -14.94 -2.64
C LEU A 43 -24.48 -14.28 -3.20
N MET A 44 -25.62 -14.67 -2.66
CA MET A 44 -26.93 -14.25 -3.14
C MET A 44 -27.67 -13.47 -2.06
N SER A 45 -28.44 -12.46 -2.48
CA SER A 45 -29.46 -11.77 -1.66
C SER A 45 -30.67 -11.45 -2.55
N ASN A 46 -31.87 -11.73 -2.09
CA ASN A 46 -33.12 -11.46 -2.84
C ASN A 46 -33.04 -11.97 -4.32
N GLU A 47 -32.57 -13.20 -4.52
CA GLU A 47 -32.39 -13.84 -5.84
C GLU A 47 -31.36 -13.15 -6.77
N LYS A 48 -30.62 -12.16 -6.26
CA LYS A 48 -29.56 -11.46 -7.03
C LYS A 48 -28.19 -11.89 -6.53
N VAL A 49 -27.25 -12.00 -7.47
CA VAL A 49 -25.83 -12.19 -7.13
C VAL A 49 -25.29 -10.87 -6.59
N VAL A 50 -24.87 -10.88 -5.33
CA VAL A 50 -24.26 -9.71 -4.66
C VAL A 50 -22.78 -9.90 -4.41
N GLY A 51 -22.26 -11.12 -4.59
CA GLY A 51 -20.85 -11.37 -4.30
C GLY A 51 -20.40 -12.79 -4.65
N ALA A 52 -19.24 -13.13 -4.12
CA ALA A 52 -18.65 -14.44 -4.25
C ALA A 52 -18.11 -14.97 -2.91
N LEU A 53 -18.19 -16.29 -2.71
CA LEU A 53 -17.53 -17.01 -1.64
C LEU A 53 -16.30 -17.71 -2.22
N VAL A 54 -15.13 -17.41 -1.66
CA VAL A 54 -13.85 -17.99 -2.10
C VAL A 54 -13.14 -18.66 -0.93
N THR A 55 -12.88 -19.95 -1.05
CA THR A 55 -12.04 -20.67 -0.09
C THR A 55 -10.57 -20.42 -0.43
N ILE A 56 -9.85 -19.81 0.49
CA ILE A 56 -8.42 -19.50 0.36
C ILE A 56 -7.61 -20.66 0.93
N ASN A 57 -6.93 -21.39 0.04
CA ASN A 57 -6.06 -22.52 0.41
C ASN A 57 -4.78 -22.58 -0.43
N SER A 58 -4.56 -21.64 -1.32
CA SER A 58 -3.40 -21.55 -2.21
C SER A 58 -3.26 -20.16 -2.81
N GLU A 59 -2.08 -19.86 -3.36
CA GLU A 59 -1.82 -18.64 -4.13
C GLU A 59 -2.84 -18.47 -5.28
N LYS A 60 -3.16 -19.54 -6.01
CA LYS A 60 -4.14 -19.49 -7.09
C LYS A 60 -5.53 -19.07 -6.65
N THR A 61 -5.97 -19.52 -5.47
CA THR A 61 -7.29 -19.13 -4.94
C THR A 61 -7.27 -17.70 -4.41
N GLN A 62 -6.14 -17.22 -3.89
CA GLN A 62 -5.93 -15.82 -3.55
C GLN A 62 -5.96 -14.93 -4.79
N ASP A 63 -5.27 -15.30 -5.87
CA ASP A 63 -5.28 -14.56 -7.14
C ASP A 63 -6.67 -14.53 -7.76
N TYR A 64 -7.41 -15.64 -7.67
CA TYR A 64 -8.80 -15.65 -8.08
C TYR A 64 -9.65 -14.69 -7.27
N ALA A 65 -9.52 -14.67 -5.94
CA ALA A 65 -10.20 -13.69 -5.08
C ALA A 65 -9.86 -12.25 -5.48
N ARG A 66 -8.56 -11.95 -5.72
CA ARG A 66 -8.12 -10.63 -6.19
C ARG A 66 -8.72 -10.25 -7.55
N SER A 67 -8.90 -11.18 -8.45
CA SER A 67 -9.51 -10.91 -9.77
C SER A 67 -10.99 -10.51 -9.70
N LEU A 68 -11.67 -10.81 -8.60
CA LEU A 68 -13.07 -10.43 -8.37
C LEU A 68 -13.22 -9.02 -7.78
N VAL A 69 -12.14 -8.44 -7.27
CA VAL A 69 -12.13 -7.09 -6.71
C VAL A 69 -12.58 -6.07 -7.76
N GLY A 70 -13.48 -5.18 -7.38
CA GLY A 70 -14.09 -4.20 -8.28
C GLY A 70 -15.26 -4.76 -9.13
N SER A 71 -15.42 -6.09 -9.18
CA SER A 71 -16.47 -6.74 -9.99
C SER A 71 -17.66 -7.24 -9.16
N VAL A 72 -17.50 -7.37 -7.85
CA VAL A 72 -18.53 -7.84 -6.91
C VAL A 72 -18.71 -6.84 -5.78
N GLU A 73 -19.90 -6.78 -5.17
CA GLU A 73 -20.15 -5.97 -3.99
C GLU A 73 -19.48 -6.59 -2.75
N TRP A 74 -19.65 -7.91 -2.56
CA TRP A 74 -19.11 -8.63 -1.43
C TRP A 74 -18.18 -9.77 -1.86
N LEU A 75 -17.05 -9.88 -1.20
CA LEU A 75 -16.11 -10.98 -1.31
C LEU A 75 -15.99 -11.67 0.05
N VAL A 76 -16.62 -12.85 0.18
CA VAL A 76 -16.56 -13.68 1.39
C VAL A 76 -15.36 -14.61 1.28
N LEU A 77 -14.44 -14.50 2.23
CA LEU A 77 -13.21 -15.29 2.31
C LEU A 77 -13.35 -16.36 3.40
N ASP A 78 -13.25 -17.61 2.99
CA ASP A 78 -13.27 -18.79 3.88
C ASP A 78 -11.88 -19.45 3.83
N PHE A 79 -11.21 -19.59 4.98
CA PHE A 79 -9.84 -20.06 5.05
C PHE A 79 -9.80 -21.51 5.52
N SER A 80 -9.18 -22.40 4.73
CA SER A 80 -8.92 -23.79 5.15
C SER A 80 -7.95 -23.85 6.33
N ASP A 81 -6.89 -23.03 6.26
CA ASP A 81 -5.97 -22.71 7.34
C ASP A 81 -5.90 -21.20 7.50
N TRP A 82 -6.12 -20.71 8.73
CA TRP A 82 -6.09 -19.27 8.97
C TRP A 82 -4.71 -18.69 8.68
N SER A 83 -4.65 -17.74 7.74
CA SER A 83 -3.44 -17.03 7.39
C SER A 83 -3.73 -15.53 7.22
N MET A 84 -2.93 -14.70 7.87
CA MET A 84 -3.08 -13.24 7.83
C MET A 84 -2.67 -12.65 6.48
N ILE A 85 -1.57 -13.14 5.89
CA ILE A 85 -1.01 -12.55 4.66
C ILE A 85 -2.02 -12.54 3.50
N PRO A 86 -2.75 -13.63 3.19
CA PRO A 86 -3.75 -13.59 2.13
C PRO A 86 -4.87 -12.59 2.37
N ILE A 87 -5.34 -12.42 3.61
CA ILE A 87 -6.40 -11.46 3.93
C ILE A 87 -5.89 -10.03 3.78
N GLU A 88 -4.67 -9.73 4.21
CA GLU A 88 -4.02 -8.43 4.04
C GLU A 88 -3.85 -8.07 2.56
N ASN A 89 -3.40 -9.02 1.75
CA ASN A 89 -3.24 -8.84 0.31
C ASN A 89 -4.57 -8.49 -0.39
N ILE A 90 -5.68 -9.09 0.05
CA ILE A 90 -7.01 -8.82 -0.52
C ILE A 90 -7.55 -7.49 0.00
N ILE A 91 -7.35 -7.14 1.28
CA ILE A 91 -7.71 -5.83 1.84
C ILE A 91 -7.01 -4.71 1.06
N ALA A 92 -5.69 -4.86 0.82
CA ALA A 92 -4.94 -3.89 0.04
C ALA A 92 -5.44 -3.78 -1.41
N ALA A 93 -5.79 -4.89 -2.05
CA ALA A 93 -6.35 -4.89 -3.40
C ALA A 93 -7.73 -4.22 -3.50
N CYS A 94 -8.53 -4.27 -2.42
CA CYS A 94 -9.85 -3.63 -2.37
C CYS A 94 -9.80 -2.12 -2.09
N GLU A 95 -8.62 -1.56 -1.82
CA GLU A 95 -8.48 -0.12 -1.56
C GLU A 95 -8.91 0.70 -2.78
N GLY A 96 -9.76 1.71 -2.56
CA GLY A 96 -10.31 2.55 -3.64
C GLY A 96 -11.36 1.86 -4.52
N THR A 97 -11.78 0.64 -4.21
CA THR A 97 -12.85 -0.08 -4.94
C THR A 97 -14.13 -0.17 -4.11
N PRO A 98 -15.31 -0.43 -4.72
CA PRO A 98 -16.56 -0.62 -4.00
C PRO A 98 -16.69 -2.00 -3.36
N THR A 99 -15.77 -2.94 -3.59
CA THR A 99 -15.83 -4.31 -3.07
C THR A 99 -15.57 -4.34 -1.57
N LYS A 100 -16.49 -4.95 -0.83
CA LYS A 100 -16.40 -5.20 0.61
C LYS A 100 -15.92 -6.62 0.87
N ILE A 101 -15.19 -6.80 1.97
CA ILE A 101 -14.62 -8.08 2.38
C ILE A 101 -15.32 -8.60 3.63
N ALA A 102 -15.77 -9.84 3.59
CA ALA A 102 -16.24 -10.58 4.75
C ALA A 102 -15.31 -11.78 5.00
N ALA A 103 -14.84 -11.96 6.24
CA ALA A 103 -13.96 -13.08 6.61
C ALA A 103 -14.71 -14.08 7.49
N VAL A 104 -14.69 -15.36 7.10
CA VAL A 104 -15.21 -16.47 7.91
C VAL A 104 -14.16 -16.85 8.95
N LEU A 105 -14.58 -16.85 10.22
CA LEU A 105 -13.72 -17.12 11.38
C LEU A 105 -14.05 -18.44 12.03
N SER A 106 -13.02 -19.16 12.44
CA SER A 106 -13.13 -20.45 13.11
C SER A 106 -12.86 -20.37 14.61
N THR A 107 -12.12 -19.36 15.09
CA THR A 107 -11.80 -19.14 16.51
C THR A 107 -11.97 -17.67 16.90
N PRO A 108 -12.23 -17.37 18.19
CA PRO A 108 -12.40 -15.99 18.68
C PRO A 108 -11.17 -15.11 18.48
N GLU A 109 -9.95 -15.69 18.57
CA GLU A 109 -8.68 -14.94 18.43
C GLU A 109 -8.53 -14.36 17.01
N GLN A 110 -9.09 -15.02 16.00
CA GLN A 110 -9.05 -14.56 14.62
C GLN A 110 -9.85 -13.26 14.42
N ALA A 111 -10.81 -12.95 15.29
CA ALA A 111 -11.62 -11.74 15.18
C ALA A 111 -10.76 -10.48 15.26
N GLN A 112 -9.79 -10.41 16.17
CA GLN A 112 -8.85 -9.29 16.27
C GLN A 112 -7.98 -9.18 15.02
N GLY A 113 -7.41 -10.30 14.55
CA GLY A 113 -6.59 -10.33 13.35
C GLY A 113 -7.34 -9.79 12.13
N ALA A 114 -8.51 -10.37 11.81
CA ALA A 114 -9.31 -9.93 10.65
C ALA A 114 -9.85 -8.50 10.82
N GLY A 115 -10.30 -8.15 12.01
CA GLY A 115 -10.90 -6.85 12.30
C GLY A 115 -9.94 -5.68 12.25
N PHE A 116 -8.64 -5.92 12.43
CA PHE A 116 -7.60 -4.89 12.45
C PHE A 116 -6.46 -5.14 11.46
N ALA A 117 -6.60 -6.11 10.54
CA ALA A 117 -5.64 -6.35 9.48
C ALA A 117 -5.34 -5.04 8.72
N LEU A 118 -4.06 -4.68 8.62
CA LEU A 118 -3.62 -3.41 8.02
C LEU A 118 -4.31 -2.16 8.62
N HIS A 119 -4.70 -2.20 9.89
CA HIS A 119 -5.51 -1.19 10.59
C HIS A 119 -6.91 -0.90 10.00
N LYS A 120 -7.16 -1.25 8.74
CA LYS A 120 -8.44 -1.10 8.06
C LYS A 120 -9.40 -2.24 8.45
N GLY A 121 -8.87 -3.46 8.52
CA GLY A 121 -9.64 -4.68 8.74
C GLY A 121 -10.64 -4.98 7.62
N VAL A 122 -11.37 -6.08 7.78
CA VAL A 122 -12.45 -6.48 6.88
C VAL A 122 -13.73 -5.69 7.15
N ASP A 123 -14.67 -5.70 6.20
CA ASP A 123 -15.95 -5.01 6.31
C ASP A 123 -17.00 -5.83 7.09
N ALA A 124 -16.84 -7.14 7.13
CA ALA A 124 -17.67 -8.02 7.95
C ALA A 124 -16.88 -9.19 8.54
N LEU A 125 -17.25 -9.60 9.76
CA LEU A 125 -16.82 -10.85 10.39
C LEU A 125 -17.97 -11.85 10.32
N VAL A 126 -17.71 -13.04 9.74
CA VAL A 126 -18.67 -14.15 9.66
C VAL A 126 -18.30 -15.18 10.70
N VAL A 127 -19.14 -15.34 11.73
CA VAL A 127 -18.85 -16.14 12.91
C VAL A 127 -19.90 -17.22 13.14
N SER A 128 -19.54 -18.32 13.80
CA SER A 128 -20.50 -19.32 14.22
C SER A 128 -21.51 -18.74 15.23
N SER A 129 -22.64 -19.43 15.43
CA SER A 129 -23.70 -19.01 16.37
C SER A 129 -23.32 -19.19 17.84
N SER A 130 -22.07 -19.61 18.17
CA SER A 130 -21.61 -19.73 19.56
C SER A 130 -21.52 -18.35 20.22
N THR A 131 -21.84 -18.29 21.51
CA THR A 131 -21.81 -17.03 22.29
C THR A 131 -20.41 -16.41 22.28
N GLU A 132 -19.39 -17.22 22.46
CA GLU A 132 -17.98 -16.81 22.51
C GLU A 132 -17.51 -16.15 21.20
N MET A 133 -17.87 -16.71 20.04
CA MET A 133 -17.54 -16.16 18.73
C MET A 133 -18.25 -14.84 18.46
N ILE A 134 -19.53 -14.76 18.84
CA ILE A 134 -20.33 -13.54 18.69
C ILE A 134 -19.79 -12.43 19.58
N GLU A 135 -19.50 -12.73 20.86
CA GLU A 135 -18.91 -11.74 21.78
C GLU A 135 -17.56 -11.20 21.26
N ALA A 136 -16.67 -12.08 20.79
CA ALA A 136 -15.40 -11.66 20.22
C ALA A 136 -15.58 -10.71 19.03
N ALA A 137 -16.51 -11.03 18.11
CA ALA A 137 -16.79 -10.18 16.94
C ALA A 137 -17.42 -8.82 17.34
N LEU A 138 -18.31 -8.81 18.33
CA LEU A 138 -18.94 -7.57 18.82
C LEU A 138 -17.95 -6.66 19.55
N ILE A 139 -17.00 -7.22 20.32
CA ILE A 139 -15.91 -6.45 20.93
C ILE A 139 -15.09 -5.74 19.83
N VAL A 140 -14.71 -6.45 18.79
CA VAL A 140 -13.96 -5.86 17.65
C VAL A 140 -14.78 -4.79 16.93
N LYS A 141 -16.09 -5.03 16.74
CA LYS A 141 -17.01 -4.04 16.14
C LYS A 141 -17.05 -2.75 16.95
N SER A 142 -17.16 -2.85 18.29
CA SER A 142 -17.16 -1.69 19.20
C SER A 142 -15.84 -0.92 19.13
N GLN A 143 -14.71 -1.61 19.24
CA GLN A 143 -13.39 -1.01 19.17
C GLN A 143 -13.13 -0.28 17.84
N ARG A 144 -13.66 -0.80 16.73
CA ARG A 144 -13.58 -0.13 15.44
C ARG A 144 -14.47 1.11 15.32
N LEU A 145 -15.62 1.12 15.97
CA LEU A 145 -16.50 2.31 16.03
C LEU A 145 -15.82 3.45 16.80
N GLU A 146 -15.26 3.17 17.97
CA GLU A 146 -14.50 4.14 18.76
C GLU A 146 -13.31 4.73 18.02
N ARG A 147 -12.66 3.92 17.16
CA ARG A 147 -11.53 4.36 16.35
C ARG A 147 -11.93 5.27 15.19
N LYS A 148 -13.10 5.08 14.57
CA LYS A 148 -13.61 5.93 13.49
C LYS A 148 -13.91 7.36 13.93
N GLU A 149 -14.30 7.55 15.17
CA GLU A 149 -14.57 8.88 15.74
C GLU A 149 -13.29 9.72 15.92
N ASN A 150 -12.11 9.08 15.88
CA ASN A 150 -10.80 9.73 16.10
C ASN A 150 -9.92 9.88 14.84
N SER A 151 -10.37 9.48 13.66
CA SER A 151 -9.53 9.54 12.45
C SER A 151 -10.27 10.02 11.21
N GLU A 152 -10.36 11.33 11.03
CA GLU A 152 -10.53 11.93 9.70
C GLU A 152 -9.15 11.94 9.01
N PHE A 153 -8.88 10.93 8.18
CA PHE A 153 -7.74 10.94 7.27
C PHE A 153 -8.27 11.19 5.86
N GLU A 154 -7.95 12.36 5.33
CA GLU A 154 -8.15 12.66 3.91
C GLU A 154 -7.27 11.73 3.08
N VAL A 155 -7.92 10.92 2.25
CA VAL A 155 -7.26 10.22 1.14
C VAL A 155 -6.93 11.28 0.10
N GLU A 156 -5.66 11.65 -0.03
CA GLU A 156 -5.20 12.46 -1.17
C GLU A 156 -5.53 11.70 -2.47
N SER A 157 -6.61 12.11 -3.12
CA SER A 157 -6.95 11.71 -4.47
C SER A 157 -5.77 12.03 -5.40
N GLN A 158 -5.66 11.32 -6.53
CA GLN A 158 -4.72 11.52 -7.63
C GLN A 158 -4.65 12.99 -8.07
N SER A 159 -3.98 13.83 -7.30
CA SER A 159 -3.74 15.21 -7.67
C SER A 159 -2.56 15.25 -8.66
N GLU A 160 -2.65 16.11 -9.67
CA GLU A 160 -1.51 16.41 -10.55
C GLU A 160 -0.33 17.00 -9.76
N HIS A 161 -0.48 17.19 -8.46
CA HIS A 161 0.47 17.83 -7.58
C HIS A 161 0.68 16.99 -6.31
N VAL A 162 1.96 16.77 -5.94
CA VAL A 162 2.39 16.18 -4.66
C VAL A 162 2.96 17.27 -3.76
N GLY A 163 2.51 17.32 -2.51
CA GLY A 163 3.05 18.25 -1.51
C GLY A 163 4.49 17.87 -1.13
N LEU A 164 5.49 18.55 -1.70
CA LEU A 164 6.88 18.39 -1.28
C LEU A 164 7.13 19.18 0.00
N GLY A 165 7.81 18.57 0.97
CA GLY A 165 8.22 19.17 2.23
C GLY A 165 9.74 19.19 2.39
N ASN A 166 10.21 19.85 3.46
CA ASN A 166 11.61 19.88 3.82
C ASN A 166 12.00 18.63 4.62
N LEU A 167 13.11 18.04 4.23
CA LEU A 167 13.77 16.95 4.95
C LEU A 167 15.12 17.48 5.48
N THR A 168 15.38 17.28 6.76
CA THR A 168 16.67 17.62 7.37
C THR A 168 17.58 16.41 7.34
N ILE A 169 18.73 16.51 6.68
CA ILE A 169 19.73 15.44 6.66
C ILE A 169 20.32 15.27 8.05
N THR A 170 20.21 14.07 8.62
CA THR A 170 20.71 13.73 9.95
C THR A 170 22.07 13.04 9.90
N SER A 171 22.32 12.19 8.90
CA SER A 171 23.64 11.58 8.68
C SER A 171 23.90 11.29 7.21
N VAL A 172 25.20 11.24 6.88
CA VAL A 172 25.73 10.82 5.58
C VAL A 172 26.90 9.89 5.87
N GLU A 173 26.72 8.60 5.57
CA GLU A 173 27.64 7.53 5.97
C GLU A 173 28.08 6.70 4.75
N SER A 174 29.20 5.98 4.87
CA SER A 174 29.56 5.00 3.84
C SER A 174 28.52 3.87 3.81
N GLY A 175 27.94 3.61 2.65
CA GLY A 175 26.94 2.57 2.42
C GLY A 175 27.51 1.24 1.87
N GLY A 176 28.84 1.11 1.79
CA GLY A 176 29.46 -0.05 1.18
C GLY A 176 29.25 -0.12 -0.32
N THR A 177 29.19 -1.34 -0.86
CA THR A 177 28.95 -1.61 -2.30
C THR A 177 27.63 -2.35 -2.44
N ALA A 178 26.77 -1.88 -3.34
CA ALA A 178 25.47 -2.50 -3.61
C ALA A 178 25.13 -2.44 -5.12
N GLU A 179 24.16 -3.23 -5.53
CA GLU A 179 23.54 -3.11 -6.85
C GLU A 179 22.79 -1.78 -6.93
N ARG A 180 23.23 -0.94 -7.87
CA ARG A 180 22.64 0.35 -8.15
C ARG A 180 21.78 0.27 -9.40
N TYR A 181 20.52 0.65 -9.28
CA TYR A 181 19.57 0.79 -10.37
C TYR A 181 19.61 2.21 -10.94
N CYS A 182 19.81 2.34 -12.27
CA CYS A 182 19.41 3.53 -13.01
C CYS A 182 18.12 3.25 -13.75
N ILE A 183 17.19 4.17 -13.69
CA ILE A 183 15.95 4.15 -14.46
C ILE A 183 16.12 5.05 -15.67
N ASP A 184 16.07 4.46 -16.86
CA ASP A 184 16.05 5.18 -18.13
C ASP A 184 14.62 5.22 -18.66
N MET A 185 14.07 6.42 -18.83
CA MET A 185 12.70 6.63 -19.29
C MET A 185 12.65 6.78 -20.82
N THR A 186 11.47 6.52 -21.39
CA THR A 186 11.21 6.68 -22.84
C THR A 186 11.03 8.14 -23.27
N ARG A 187 10.91 9.07 -22.30
CA ARG A 187 10.76 10.52 -22.52
C ARG A 187 11.90 11.25 -21.80
N LEU A 188 12.26 12.41 -22.34
CA LEU A 188 13.23 13.27 -21.67
C LEU A 188 12.63 13.90 -20.41
N LEU A 189 13.48 14.04 -19.42
CA LEU A 189 13.25 14.85 -18.23
C LEU A 189 13.57 16.30 -18.53
N GLU A 190 12.75 17.19 -18.00
CA GLU A 190 13.03 18.62 -17.98
C GLU A 190 13.99 18.98 -16.85
N HIS A 191 14.54 20.18 -16.90
CA HIS A 191 15.35 20.69 -15.80
C HIS A 191 14.49 20.85 -14.55
N GLY A 192 14.97 20.34 -13.41
CA GLY A 192 14.19 20.35 -12.16
C GLY A 192 13.29 19.14 -11.98
N GLU A 193 13.22 18.21 -12.93
CA GLU A 193 12.49 16.95 -12.77
C GLU A 193 13.35 15.85 -12.16
N GLY A 194 12.69 14.93 -11.45
CA GLY A 194 13.29 13.78 -10.81
C GLY A 194 12.28 12.76 -10.35
N LEU A 195 12.70 11.89 -9.45
CA LEU A 195 11.89 10.82 -8.87
C LEU A 195 11.88 10.93 -7.34
N LEU A 196 10.77 10.52 -6.73
CA LEU A 196 10.65 10.33 -5.29
C LEU A 196 11.03 8.89 -4.95
N LEU A 197 12.10 8.72 -4.20
CA LEU A 197 12.75 7.45 -3.90
C LEU A 197 13.13 7.35 -2.42
N GLY A 198 13.03 6.16 -1.82
CA GLY A 198 13.38 5.97 -0.41
C GLY A 198 13.42 4.49 -0.01
N SER A 199 14.09 4.17 1.09
CA SER A 199 14.07 2.82 1.66
C SER A 199 12.77 2.51 2.40
N SER A 200 11.94 3.52 2.68
CA SER A 200 10.60 3.39 3.23
C SER A 200 9.56 3.81 2.21
N ALA A 201 8.43 3.09 2.14
CA ALA A 201 7.32 3.42 1.26
C ALA A 201 6.53 4.69 1.67
N SER A 202 6.86 5.27 2.81
CA SER A 202 6.17 6.43 3.39
C SER A 202 7.07 7.66 3.59
N SER A 203 8.35 7.60 3.18
CA SER A 203 9.29 8.74 3.26
C SER A 203 10.26 8.69 2.10
N PHE A 204 10.16 9.66 1.21
CA PHE A 204 10.90 9.72 -0.06
C PHE A 204 11.75 10.97 -0.16
N LEU A 205 12.98 10.79 -0.60
CA LEU A 205 13.88 11.86 -1.01
C LEU A 205 13.64 12.20 -2.48
N PHE A 206 13.69 13.47 -2.85
CA PHE A 206 13.65 13.89 -4.25
C PHE A 206 15.04 13.71 -4.88
N VAL A 207 15.17 12.77 -5.80
CA VAL A 207 16.40 12.49 -6.54
C VAL A 207 16.27 13.07 -7.94
N HIS A 208 17.13 14.05 -8.25
CA HIS A 208 17.11 14.81 -9.50
C HIS A 208 17.55 13.96 -10.70
N GLY A 209 16.96 14.21 -11.86
CA GLY A 209 17.39 13.60 -13.13
C GLY A 209 18.79 14.00 -13.55
N GLU A 210 19.47 13.19 -14.35
CA GLU A 210 20.80 13.50 -14.90
C GLU A 210 20.71 14.54 -16.06
N THR A 211 19.98 15.65 -15.83
CA THR A 211 19.72 16.71 -16.81
C THR A 211 20.77 17.82 -16.82
N LEU A 212 21.63 17.87 -15.78
CA LEU A 212 22.63 18.91 -15.61
C LEU A 212 23.97 18.51 -16.20
N ASP A 213 24.64 19.46 -16.84
CA ASP A 213 26.00 19.28 -17.31
C ASP A 213 26.96 18.97 -16.16
N SER A 214 27.91 18.13 -16.46
CA SER A 214 29.03 17.77 -15.60
C SER A 214 30.31 17.82 -16.39
N GLU A 215 31.37 18.24 -15.74
CA GLU A 215 32.68 18.42 -16.40
C GLU A 215 33.22 17.13 -17.06
N PHE A 216 32.85 15.96 -16.51
CA PHE A 216 33.42 14.68 -16.91
C PHE A 216 32.43 13.71 -17.56
N VAL A 217 31.15 14.00 -17.53
CA VAL A 217 30.09 13.07 -17.99
C VAL A 217 29.02 13.85 -18.75
N PRO A 218 28.67 13.48 -19.96
CA PRO A 218 27.60 14.11 -20.72
C PRO A 218 26.25 13.89 -19.99
N THR A 219 25.35 14.83 -20.15
CA THR A 219 23.99 14.74 -19.63
C THR A 219 23.24 13.49 -20.13
N ARG A 220 22.38 12.94 -19.32
CA ARG A 220 21.45 11.87 -19.67
C ARG A 220 20.05 12.27 -19.26
N PRO A 221 19.41 13.19 -19.98
CA PRO A 221 18.14 13.79 -19.57
C PRO A 221 16.95 12.81 -19.61
N PHE A 222 17.20 11.55 -19.73
CA PHE A 222 16.23 10.46 -19.65
C PHE A 222 16.47 9.56 -18.43
N ARG A 223 17.49 9.86 -17.59
CA ARG A 223 17.96 8.97 -16.52
C ARG A 223 17.82 9.57 -15.14
N VAL A 224 17.41 8.71 -14.18
CA VAL A 224 17.60 8.95 -12.74
C VAL A 224 18.42 7.80 -12.15
N ASN A 225 19.43 8.13 -11.34
CA ASN A 225 20.20 7.18 -10.55
C ASN A 225 19.42 6.89 -9.26
N ALA A 226 18.72 5.74 -9.23
CA ALA A 226 17.61 5.52 -8.30
C ALA A 226 17.99 4.82 -6.99
N GLY A 227 19.10 4.12 -6.91
CA GLY A 227 19.54 3.45 -5.69
C GLY A 227 19.49 1.92 -5.74
N PRO A 228 19.44 1.23 -4.58
CA PRO A 228 19.52 -0.23 -4.48
C PRO A 228 18.18 -0.93 -4.73
N PRO A 229 18.18 -2.28 -4.91
CA PRO A 229 16.98 -3.04 -5.28
C PRO A 229 15.80 -2.89 -4.32
N HIS A 230 16.04 -2.70 -3.02
CA HIS A 230 15.02 -2.59 -1.99
C HIS A 230 14.39 -1.20 -1.87
N ALA A 231 14.93 -0.18 -2.56
CA ALA A 231 14.35 1.14 -2.52
C ALA A 231 13.00 1.17 -3.26
N TYR A 232 12.07 1.95 -2.71
CA TYR A 232 10.75 2.16 -3.27
C TYR A 232 10.72 3.32 -4.26
N ILE A 233 9.84 3.21 -5.24
CA ILE A 233 9.46 4.25 -6.19
C ILE A 233 7.93 4.39 -6.25
N ARG A 234 7.43 5.60 -6.53
CA ARG A 234 6.00 5.86 -6.78
C ARG A 234 5.63 5.57 -8.22
N MET A 235 4.61 4.73 -8.41
CA MET A 235 4.04 4.39 -9.71
C MET A 235 2.97 5.42 -10.11
N ALA A 236 2.71 5.55 -11.41
CA ALA A 236 1.71 6.48 -11.95
C ALA A 236 0.27 6.22 -11.45
N ASN A 237 -0.02 5.02 -10.97
CA ASN A 237 -1.31 4.64 -10.38
C ASN A 237 -1.40 4.92 -8.86
N GLY A 238 -0.43 5.64 -8.27
CA GLY A 238 -0.37 5.94 -6.85
C GLY A 238 0.20 4.82 -5.95
N MET A 239 0.44 3.63 -6.49
CA MET A 239 1.09 2.54 -5.78
C MET A 239 2.61 2.77 -5.64
N THR A 240 3.27 1.91 -4.88
CA THR A 240 4.74 1.84 -4.84
C THR A 240 5.21 0.46 -5.28
N LYS A 241 6.40 0.40 -5.87
CA LYS A 241 7.14 -0.83 -6.15
C LYS A 241 8.56 -0.73 -5.60
N TYR A 242 9.19 -1.86 -5.31
CA TYR A 242 10.63 -1.91 -5.17
C TYR A 242 11.31 -1.67 -6.54
N LEU A 243 12.51 -1.11 -6.53
CA LEU A 243 13.27 -0.94 -7.77
C LEU A 243 13.56 -2.28 -8.48
N SER A 244 13.70 -3.37 -7.71
CA SER A 244 13.86 -4.73 -8.23
C SER A 244 12.63 -5.30 -8.92
N GLU A 245 11.46 -4.73 -8.69
CA GLU A 245 10.18 -5.15 -9.29
C GLU A 245 9.83 -4.36 -10.56
N LEU A 246 10.62 -3.33 -10.88
CA LEU A 246 10.37 -2.54 -12.08
C LEU A 246 10.75 -3.31 -13.34
N HIS A 247 9.96 -3.09 -14.39
CA HIS A 247 10.20 -3.63 -15.73
C HIS A 247 10.04 -2.51 -16.79
N SER A 248 10.63 -2.73 -17.96
CA SER A 248 10.34 -1.87 -19.12
C SER A 248 8.85 -1.91 -19.43
N GLY A 249 8.25 -0.73 -19.65
CA GLY A 249 6.80 -0.56 -19.84
C GLY A 249 6.05 -0.14 -18.57
N ASP A 250 6.65 -0.23 -17.40
CA ASP A 250 6.01 0.29 -16.17
C ASP A 250 5.86 1.82 -16.25
N GLU A 251 4.75 2.32 -15.74
CA GLU A 251 4.46 3.76 -15.65
C GLU A 251 4.79 4.29 -14.25
N ILE A 252 5.68 5.26 -14.16
CA ILE A 252 6.14 5.87 -12.90
C ILE A 252 5.81 7.36 -12.87
N HIS A 253 5.71 7.95 -11.68
CA HIS A 253 5.60 9.40 -11.50
C HIS A 253 6.98 10.06 -11.59
N VAL A 254 7.10 10.98 -12.54
CA VAL A 254 8.14 12.01 -12.56
C VAL A 254 7.57 13.23 -11.86
N VAL A 255 8.36 13.86 -11.01
CA VAL A 255 7.96 15.02 -10.19
C VAL A 255 8.92 16.17 -10.46
N ASN A 256 8.44 17.39 -10.54
CA ASN A 256 9.30 18.58 -10.60
C ASN A 256 9.47 19.20 -9.20
N THR A 257 10.35 20.17 -9.09
CA THR A 257 10.65 20.86 -7.81
C THR A 257 9.46 21.63 -7.21
N GLU A 258 8.41 21.90 -7.98
CA GLU A 258 7.17 22.52 -7.53
C GLU A 258 6.13 21.49 -7.08
N GLY A 259 6.43 20.19 -7.22
CA GLY A 259 5.53 19.10 -6.86
C GLY A 259 4.55 18.68 -7.98
N MET A 260 4.65 19.28 -9.17
CA MET A 260 3.84 18.82 -10.31
C MET A 260 4.29 17.45 -10.75
N GLN A 261 3.34 16.55 -10.99
CA GLN A 261 3.57 15.17 -11.36
C GLN A 261 3.15 14.90 -12.80
N ARG A 262 3.88 14.05 -13.48
CA ARG A 262 3.47 13.45 -14.75
C ARG A 262 3.88 12.00 -14.85
N SER A 263 3.16 11.22 -15.63
CA SER A 263 3.52 9.84 -15.94
C SER A 263 4.70 9.79 -16.92
N ALA A 264 5.60 8.83 -16.69
CA ALA A 264 6.67 8.48 -17.62
C ALA A 264 6.87 6.96 -17.66
N THR A 265 7.06 6.41 -18.85
CA THR A 265 7.27 4.98 -19.05
C THR A 265 8.75 4.62 -18.85
N VAL A 266 9.00 3.59 -18.05
CA VAL A 266 10.32 2.98 -17.90
C VAL A 266 10.73 2.32 -19.23
N GLY A 267 11.78 2.82 -19.84
CA GLY A 267 12.32 2.24 -21.08
C GLY A 267 13.32 1.11 -20.78
N ARG A 268 14.16 1.32 -19.77
CA ARG A 268 15.22 0.37 -19.42
C ARG A 268 15.66 0.55 -17.96
N LEU A 269 16.06 -0.54 -17.33
CA LEU A 269 16.78 -0.55 -16.05
C LEU A 269 18.24 -0.95 -16.29
N LYS A 270 19.17 -0.18 -15.75
CA LYS A 270 20.59 -0.50 -15.77
C LYS A 270 21.07 -0.78 -14.35
N VAL A 271 21.49 -2.02 -14.10
CA VAL A 271 21.92 -2.49 -12.78
C VAL A 271 23.43 -2.73 -12.79
N GLU A 272 24.14 -2.15 -11.82
CA GLU A 272 25.59 -2.27 -11.68
C GLU A 272 26.01 -2.20 -10.21
N LEU A 273 27.01 -2.97 -9.80
CA LEU A 273 27.65 -2.83 -8.49
C LEU A 273 28.37 -1.48 -8.41
N ARG A 274 28.04 -0.68 -7.39
CA ARG A 274 28.59 0.66 -7.16
C ARG A 274 28.83 0.93 -5.68
N PRO A 275 29.84 1.76 -5.34
CA PRO A 275 29.96 2.29 -3.98
C PRO A 275 28.75 3.19 -3.68
N MET A 276 28.22 3.06 -2.47
CA MET A 276 27.01 3.76 -2.01
C MET A 276 27.31 4.66 -0.82
N ILE A 277 26.49 5.68 -0.66
CA ILE A 277 26.37 6.50 0.52
C ILE A 277 24.99 6.24 1.12
N LEU A 278 24.92 5.97 2.42
CA LEU A 278 23.69 5.96 3.18
C LEU A 278 23.38 7.37 3.66
N VAL A 279 22.25 7.91 3.23
CA VAL A 279 21.72 9.20 3.66
C VAL A 279 20.52 8.94 4.55
N LYS A 280 20.51 9.61 5.73
CA LYS A 280 19.38 9.58 6.66
C LYS A 280 18.84 10.99 6.85
N TRP A 281 17.54 11.10 7.05
CA TRP A 281 16.86 12.39 7.25
C TRP A 281 15.69 12.25 8.21
N ILE A 282 15.20 13.39 8.66
CA ILE A 282 13.92 13.54 9.34
C ILE A 282 13.09 14.59 8.62
N ASP A 283 11.77 14.41 8.63
CA ASP A 283 10.83 15.45 8.20
C ASP A 283 10.48 16.42 9.33
N GLU A 284 9.59 17.38 9.06
CA GLU A 284 9.13 18.37 10.03
C GLU A 284 8.38 17.75 11.23
N ASN A 285 7.89 16.53 11.11
CA ASN A 285 7.21 15.76 12.15
C ASN A 285 8.15 14.79 12.89
N ASN A 286 9.47 14.89 12.67
CA ASN A 286 10.51 13.97 13.16
C ASN A 286 10.35 12.51 12.65
N LYS A 287 9.65 12.30 11.53
CA LYS A 287 9.60 11.00 10.89
C LYS A 287 10.91 10.73 10.19
N GLU A 288 11.53 9.61 10.54
CA GLU A 288 12.80 9.19 9.97
C GLU A 288 12.62 8.60 8.57
N GLY A 289 13.59 8.85 7.71
CA GLY A 289 13.75 8.22 6.42
C GLY A 289 15.22 7.99 6.11
N ASN A 290 15.48 7.06 5.20
CA ASN A 290 16.84 6.79 4.74
C ASN A 290 16.84 6.30 3.29
N MET A 291 18.00 6.37 2.66
CA MET A 291 18.22 5.81 1.33
C MET A 291 19.70 5.62 1.04
N PHE A 292 20.03 4.57 0.32
CA PHE A 292 21.34 4.41 -0.29
C PHE A 292 21.34 5.04 -1.68
N LEU A 293 22.33 5.87 -1.95
CA LEU A 293 22.57 6.47 -3.27
C LEU A 293 24.00 6.21 -3.72
N GLN A 294 24.22 6.10 -5.03
CA GLN A 294 25.56 5.92 -5.56
C GLN A 294 26.46 7.08 -5.18
N GLN A 295 27.65 6.81 -4.69
CA GLN A 295 28.69 7.81 -4.42
C GLN A 295 29.25 8.37 -5.74
N ALA A 296 28.54 9.33 -6.31
CA ALA A 296 28.95 10.00 -7.55
C ALA A 296 28.44 11.44 -7.62
N GLU A 297 29.20 12.33 -8.22
CA GLU A 297 28.89 13.76 -8.34
C GLU A 297 27.66 14.04 -9.19
N THR A 298 27.32 13.11 -10.11
CA THR A 298 26.16 13.20 -10.98
C THR A 298 24.85 12.84 -10.27
N VAL A 299 24.91 12.18 -9.10
CA VAL A 299 23.74 11.91 -8.27
C VAL A 299 23.46 13.14 -7.44
N ARG A 300 22.31 13.74 -7.64
CA ARG A 300 21.95 15.03 -7.03
C ARG A 300 20.58 14.96 -6.37
N VAL A 301 20.45 15.67 -5.29
CA VAL A 301 19.20 16.02 -4.62
C VAL A 301 18.93 17.50 -4.78
N VAL A 302 17.76 17.98 -4.39
CA VAL A 302 17.39 19.39 -4.46
C VAL A 302 17.28 19.94 -3.04
N GLY A 303 17.94 21.03 -2.78
CA GLY A 303 17.87 21.77 -1.53
C GLY A 303 16.54 22.53 -1.37
N SER A 304 16.20 22.94 -0.17
CA SER A 304 15.06 23.80 0.11
C SER A 304 15.15 25.18 -0.58
N ASP A 305 16.34 25.56 -1.02
CA ASP A 305 16.62 26.75 -1.84
C ASP A 305 16.43 26.51 -3.34
N MET A 306 15.86 25.35 -3.72
CA MET A 306 15.64 24.87 -5.09
C MET A 306 16.90 24.67 -5.90
N LYS A 307 18.08 24.68 -5.27
CA LYS A 307 19.35 24.36 -5.93
C LYS A 307 19.69 22.88 -5.81
N THR A 308 20.22 22.34 -6.87
CA THR A 308 20.73 20.97 -6.87
C THR A 308 22.02 20.86 -6.08
N LYS A 309 22.14 19.80 -5.30
CA LYS A 309 23.33 19.47 -4.53
C LYS A 309 23.76 18.04 -4.80
N SER A 310 25.05 17.84 -5.10
CA SER A 310 25.60 16.49 -5.25
C SER A 310 25.51 15.72 -3.94
N ILE A 311 25.21 14.44 -4.03
CA ILE A 311 25.17 13.53 -2.88
C ILE A 311 26.53 13.47 -2.16
N THR A 312 27.63 13.65 -2.88
CA THR A 312 29.00 13.67 -2.32
C THR A 312 29.32 14.95 -1.53
N ALA A 313 28.49 15.98 -1.68
CA ALA A 313 28.64 17.27 -0.98
C ALA A 313 27.60 17.45 0.15
N LEU A 314 26.70 16.47 0.37
CA LEU A 314 25.71 16.53 1.45
C LEU A 314 26.38 16.42 2.81
N LYS A 315 25.79 17.13 3.77
CA LYS A 315 26.24 17.15 5.19
C LYS A 315 25.03 17.10 6.12
N PRO A 316 25.20 16.57 7.35
CA PRO A 316 24.20 16.72 8.39
C PRO A 316 23.82 18.20 8.60
N GLY A 317 22.52 18.46 8.75
CA GLY A 317 21.93 19.80 8.82
C GLY A 317 21.51 20.41 7.48
N ASP A 318 21.88 19.81 6.33
CA ASP A 318 21.36 20.27 5.05
C ASP A 318 19.85 20.07 4.97
N LEU A 319 19.15 21.06 4.40
CA LEU A 319 17.73 20.97 4.09
C LEU A 319 17.57 20.58 2.61
N VAL A 320 16.85 19.49 2.36
CA VAL A 320 16.54 19.01 1.01
C VAL A 320 15.03 18.80 0.87
N ILE A 321 14.52 18.78 -0.36
CA ILE A 321 13.10 18.50 -0.59
C ILE A 321 12.84 17.01 -0.73
N GLY A 322 11.66 16.59 -0.30
CA GLY A 322 11.16 15.23 -0.44
C GLY A 322 9.69 15.16 -0.10
N TRP A 323 9.21 13.96 0.13
CA TRP A 323 7.81 13.71 0.44
C TRP A 323 7.71 12.71 1.59
N SER A 324 6.83 12.98 2.54
CA SER A 324 6.49 12.08 3.64
C SER A 324 4.98 11.90 3.70
N ASP A 325 4.55 10.66 3.86
CA ASP A 325 3.15 10.30 4.06
C ASP A 325 2.88 10.02 5.53
N MET A 326 1.71 10.36 6.00
CA MET A 326 1.23 9.96 7.34
C MET A 326 0.79 8.50 7.39
N GLY A 327 0.57 7.88 6.22
CA GLY A 327 0.13 6.48 6.08
C GLY A 327 1.25 5.50 5.78
N SER A 328 0.92 4.21 5.82
CA SER A 328 1.77 3.09 5.41
C SER A 328 1.28 2.50 4.10
N ARG A 329 2.08 1.61 3.49
CA ARG A 329 1.74 0.91 2.25
C ARG A 329 1.90 -0.59 2.41
N HIS A 330 1.01 -1.36 1.79
CA HIS A 330 1.11 -2.81 1.72
C HIS A 330 1.00 -3.26 0.26
N ILE A 331 1.98 -4.05 -0.20
CA ILE A 331 2.12 -4.47 -1.61
C ILE A 331 1.97 -3.26 -2.57
N GLY A 332 2.60 -2.13 -2.21
CA GLY A 332 2.60 -0.91 -3.00
C GLY A 332 1.34 -0.04 -2.90
N ALA A 333 0.23 -0.51 -2.33
CA ALA A 333 -0.98 0.28 -2.15
C ALA A 333 -0.93 1.12 -0.85
N PRO A 334 -1.41 2.38 -0.85
CA PRO A 334 -1.52 3.18 0.35
C PRO A 334 -2.55 2.58 1.31
N ILE A 335 -2.20 2.54 2.59
CA ILE A 335 -3.08 2.06 3.67
C ILE A 335 -2.92 2.92 4.91
N SER A 336 -3.97 3.03 5.73
CA SER A 336 -3.90 3.65 7.05
C SER A 336 -3.37 2.64 8.08
N SER A 337 -2.08 2.40 8.11
CA SER A 337 -1.42 1.52 9.08
C SER A 337 -0.10 2.12 9.55
N ALA A 338 0.33 1.83 10.77
CA ALA A 338 1.60 2.31 11.30
C ALA A 338 2.69 1.25 11.04
N VAL A 339 3.55 1.49 10.06
CA VAL A 339 4.75 0.68 9.79
C VAL A 339 5.98 1.56 10.03
N ALA A 340 6.97 1.06 10.76
CA ALA A 340 8.27 1.70 10.93
C ALA A 340 9.33 0.87 10.18
N GLU A 341 9.86 1.42 9.11
CA GLU A 341 11.00 0.86 8.35
C GLU A 341 12.26 1.62 8.77
N ARG A 342 13.32 0.89 9.21
CA ARG A 342 14.54 1.48 9.76
C ARG A 342 15.78 1.00 9.02
#